data_c5c98111e4a99b554b8374ea3aaa8291
#
_entry.id   c5c98111e4a99b554b8374ea3aaa8291
#
_cell.length_a   1.000
_cell.length_b   1.000
_cell.length_c   1.000
_cell.angle_alpha   90.00
_cell.angle_beta   90.00
_cell.angle_gamma   90.00
#
_symmetry.space_group_name_H-M   'P 1'
#
loop_
_entity.id
_entity.type
_entity.pdbx_description
1 polymer ?
#
loop_
_entity_poly.entity_id
_entity_poly.type
_entity_poly.pdbx_seq_one_letter_code
_entity_poly.pdbx_strand_id
1 'polypeptide(L)'
;MSLTRHRSALRPPTWVIYWCTQVVGWAGYIILFQLVGVDEDAPRMPVNVALVQWALGIAVSHGMRAIILRRHWLDRAIGHTFPRLILGAALLGALAFFSESILDLVLIPGSRSYQWAPLDHLGRIINWTLLLSIWSFAYFAYNYFIRHRREEIRNLRLETANRENQLGTLRAQLNPHFMFNALNSIRALIDEDPAQAKRSITQLSAILRNAMSTVKRRTVPLGEELDIVRAYLALEAIRYEERLRVQFDVDQGLDREPVPPMLLQTLVENAVRHGVAQLPHGGDLVIGVHRGLEHMVLSVSNSGHYEPGKVNGTGIGLRNTRKRLDLIYGPGARLHIENRSGMVVTEVEIPLTKSTFTGA
;
A
#
# COMPACT_ATOMS: atom_id res chain seq x y z
N MET A 1 31.35 -1.20 5.97
CA MET A 1 30.07 -1.36 6.68
C MET A 1 29.97 -0.21 7.68
N SER A 2 29.55 0.95 7.23
CA SER A 2 29.46 2.20 8.03
C SER A 2 28.03 2.70 7.87
N LEU A 3 27.25 2.49 8.91
CA LEU A 3 25.89 3.01 9.04
C LEU A 3 25.99 4.53 9.23
N THR A 4 25.82 5.29 8.17
CA THR A 4 25.53 6.73 8.26
C THR A 4 24.20 6.90 8.99
N ARG A 5 24.26 7.12 10.30
CA ARG A 5 23.14 7.68 11.06
C ARG A 5 22.80 9.04 10.44
N HIS A 6 21.81 9.08 9.57
CA HIS A 6 21.14 10.33 9.22
C HIS A 6 20.63 10.94 10.53
N ARG A 7 21.33 11.97 10.99
CA ARG A 7 20.82 12.93 11.99
C ARG A 7 19.53 13.49 11.40
N SER A 8 18.39 12.95 11.82
CA SER A 8 17.11 13.63 11.66
C SER A 8 17.27 14.95 12.41
N ALA A 9 17.46 16.04 11.68
CA ALA A 9 17.40 17.38 12.23
C ALA A 9 16.10 17.41 13.06
N LEU A 10 16.24 17.65 14.37
CA LEU A 10 15.14 17.71 15.32
C LEU A 10 14.22 18.85 14.87
N ARG A 11 13.20 18.51 14.09
CA ARG A 11 12.15 19.48 13.75
C ARG A 11 11.47 19.83 15.07
N PRO A 12 11.38 21.12 15.43
CA PRO A 12 10.70 21.51 16.65
C PRO A 12 9.27 20.96 16.63
N PRO A 13 8.74 20.51 17.76
CA PRO A 13 7.38 19.97 17.82
C PRO A 13 6.39 21.04 17.35
N THR A 14 5.35 20.64 16.65
CA THR A 14 4.39 21.54 16.00
C THR A 14 3.74 22.55 16.94
N TRP A 15 3.63 22.21 18.22
CA TRP A 15 3.11 23.13 19.24
C TRP A 15 4.09 24.29 19.54
N VAL A 16 5.39 24.05 19.49
CA VAL A 16 6.42 25.12 19.68
C VAL A 16 6.33 26.10 18.51
N ILE A 17 6.29 25.59 17.28
CA ILE A 17 6.14 26.44 16.08
C ILE A 17 4.88 27.29 16.20
N TYR A 18 3.77 26.68 16.58
CA TYR A 18 2.49 27.39 16.77
C TYR A 18 2.62 28.53 17.78
N TRP A 19 3.14 28.29 18.98
CA TRP A 19 3.28 29.31 20.00
C TRP A 19 4.28 30.41 19.63
N CYS A 20 5.41 30.05 19.00
CA CYS A 20 6.35 31.02 18.48
C CYS A 20 5.69 31.94 17.44
N THR A 21 4.92 31.41 16.51
CA THR A 21 4.21 32.23 15.51
C THR A 21 3.14 33.11 16.13
N GLN A 22 2.46 32.67 17.18
CA GLN A 22 1.50 33.49 17.93
C GLN A 22 2.18 34.67 18.61
N VAL A 23 3.19 34.41 19.43
CA VAL A 23 3.90 35.40 20.20
C VAL A 23 4.57 36.43 19.29
N VAL A 24 5.34 35.95 18.31
CA VAL A 24 6.11 36.84 17.39
C VAL A 24 5.17 37.58 16.43
N GLY A 25 4.15 36.89 15.91
CA GLY A 25 3.21 37.50 14.95
C GLY A 25 2.42 38.66 15.56
N TRP A 26 1.85 38.48 16.75
CA TRP A 26 1.12 39.56 17.42
C TRP A 26 2.05 40.67 17.95
N ALA A 27 3.25 40.35 18.42
CA ALA A 27 4.23 41.37 18.78
C ALA A 27 4.64 42.19 17.54
N GLY A 28 4.92 41.54 16.41
CA GLY A 28 5.27 42.19 15.16
C GLY A 28 4.17 43.13 14.67
N TYR A 29 2.89 42.71 14.77
CA TYR A 29 1.75 43.55 14.42
C TYR A 29 1.72 44.84 15.27
N ILE A 30 1.90 44.75 16.60
CA ILE A 30 1.84 45.90 17.49
C ILE A 30 3.01 46.85 17.24
N ILE A 31 4.22 46.30 17.05
CA ILE A 31 5.42 47.11 16.71
C ILE A 31 5.17 47.84 15.38
N LEU A 32 4.67 47.15 14.36
CA LEU A 32 4.38 47.77 13.06
C LEU A 32 3.31 48.89 13.20
N PHE A 33 2.23 48.61 13.95
CA PHE A 33 1.18 49.59 14.19
C PHE A 33 1.74 50.85 14.88
N GLN A 34 2.65 50.70 15.85
CA GLN A 34 3.31 51.85 16.53
C GLN A 34 4.28 52.60 15.61
N LEU A 35 4.91 51.91 14.63
CA LEU A 35 5.84 52.55 13.70
C LEU A 35 5.13 53.27 12.53
N VAL A 36 4.05 52.70 12.04
CA VAL A 36 3.32 53.20 10.84
C VAL A 36 2.24 54.22 11.21
N GLY A 37 1.63 54.08 12.41
CA GLY A 37 0.51 54.90 12.88
C GLY A 37 0.89 56.25 13.46
N VAL A 38 2.13 56.71 13.29
CA VAL A 38 2.61 57.94 13.93
C VAL A 38 2.37 59.12 12.97
N ASP A 39 1.24 59.79 13.15
CA ASP A 39 1.21 61.25 12.98
C ASP A 39 2.22 61.78 13.96
N GLU A 40 3.17 62.64 13.59
CA GLU A 40 4.26 63.09 14.46
C GLU A 40 3.72 63.75 15.77
N ASP A 41 2.47 64.22 15.77
CA ASP A 41 1.79 64.82 16.91
C ASP A 41 0.90 63.86 17.74
N ALA A 42 0.73 62.61 17.34
CA ALA A 42 -0.14 61.65 18.06
C ALA A 42 0.61 61.00 19.24
N PRO A 43 0.01 60.96 20.46
CA PRO A 43 0.66 60.28 21.59
C PRO A 43 0.84 58.82 21.33
N ARG A 44 2.07 58.31 21.55
CA ARG A 44 2.40 56.89 21.42
C ARG A 44 1.52 56.04 22.34
N MET A 45 1.08 54.91 21.88
CA MET A 45 0.29 53.96 22.66
C MET A 45 1.07 53.57 23.93
N PRO A 46 0.48 53.69 25.12
CA PRO A 46 1.09 53.27 26.38
C PRO A 46 1.47 51.78 26.37
N VAL A 47 2.60 51.40 26.98
CA VAL A 47 3.10 50.04 26.96
C VAL A 47 2.12 49.02 27.58
N ASN A 48 1.40 49.43 28.64
CA ASN A 48 0.36 48.58 29.25
C ASN A 48 -0.79 48.26 28.29
N VAL A 49 -1.21 49.21 27.47
CA VAL A 49 -2.25 49.03 26.44
C VAL A 49 -1.72 48.09 25.32
N ALA A 50 -0.50 48.30 24.87
CA ALA A 50 0.14 47.44 23.88
C ALA A 50 0.24 45.97 24.34
N LEU A 51 0.63 45.73 25.63
CA LEU A 51 0.68 44.39 26.21
C LEU A 51 -0.71 43.72 26.30
N VAL A 52 -1.73 44.49 26.62
CA VAL A 52 -3.12 44.00 26.68
C VAL A 52 -3.61 43.64 25.28
N GLN A 53 -3.39 44.48 24.27
CA GLN A 53 -3.74 44.15 22.88
C GLN A 53 -3.00 42.89 22.37
N TRP A 54 -1.73 42.75 22.69
CA TRP A 54 -0.94 41.57 22.40
C TRP A 54 -1.54 40.29 22.99
N ALA A 55 -1.84 40.33 24.30
CA ALA A 55 -2.46 39.19 24.99
C ALA A 55 -3.85 38.86 24.43
N LEU A 56 -4.66 39.88 24.14
CA LEU A 56 -5.99 39.76 23.55
C LEU A 56 -5.91 39.12 22.15
N GLY A 57 -4.97 39.57 21.31
CA GLY A 57 -4.71 39.00 20.00
C GLY A 57 -4.40 37.52 20.06
N ILE A 58 -3.52 37.09 20.96
CA ILE A 58 -3.21 35.69 21.21
C ILE A 58 -4.45 34.93 21.68
N ALA A 59 -5.20 35.44 22.63
CA ALA A 59 -6.39 34.78 23.18
C ALA A 59 -7.47 34.54 22.12
N VAL A 60 -7.78 35.57 21.32
CA VAL A 60 -8.83 35.48 20.29
C VAL A 60 -8.44 34.58 19.13
N SER A 61 -7.18 34.65 18.66
CA SER A 61 -6.69 33.76 17.62
C SER A 61 -6.59 32.30 18.10
N HIS A 62 -6.25 32.09 19.38
CA HIS A 62 -6.29 30.74 19.99
C HIS A 62 -7.73 30.22 20.12
N GLY A 63 -8.68 31.09 20.47
CA GLY A 63 -10.12 30.78 20.47
C GLY A 63 -10.61 30.37 19.07
N MET A 64 -10.20 31.11 18.04
CA MET A 64 -10.53 30.77 16.64
C MET A 64 -9.96 29.39 16.26
N ARG A 65 -8.71 29.09 16.62
CA ARG A 65 -8.12 27.77 16.44
C ARG A 65 -8.94 26.68 17.15
N ALA A 66 -9.38 26.91 18.37
CA ALA A 66 -10.18 25.96 19.11
C ALA A 66 -11.53 25.67 18.40
N ILE A 67 -12.18 26.70 17.83
CA ILE A 67 -13.41 26.55 17.02
C ILE A 67 -13.12 25.73 15.77
N ILE A 68 -12.07 26.06 15.01
CA ILE A 68 -11.67 25.34 13.79
C ILE A 68 -11.49 23.85 14.08
N LEU A 69 -10.77 23.52 15.17
CA LEU A 69 -10.49 22.13 15.55
C LEU A 69 -11.75 21.40 16.06
N ARG A 70 -12.50 22.01 17.02
CA ARG A 70 -13.70 21.38 17.60
C ARG A 70 -14.82 21.15 16.59
N ARG A 71 -14.94 22.03 15.60
CA ARG A 71 -15.97 21.95 14.54
C ARG A 71 -15.50 21.15 13.32
N HIS A 72 -14.29 20.61 13.34
CA HIS A 72 -13.71 19.82 12.23
C HIS A 72 -13.72 20.56 10.88
N TRP A 73 -13.42 21.88 10.91
CA TRP A 73 -13.44 22.69 9.70
C TRP A 73 -12.33 22.31 8.71
N LEU A 74 -11.21 21.77 9.21
CA LEU A 74 -10.10 21.31 8.38
C LEU A 74 -10.43 20.04 7.56
N ASP A 75 -11.50 19.33 7.90
CA ASP A 75 -11.93 18.09 7.24
C ASP A 75 -13.04 18.32 6.20
N ARG A 76 -13.48 19.58 6.05
CA ARG A 76 -14.57 19.98 5.14
C ARG A 76 -14.03 20.59 3.86
N ALA A 77 -14.84 20.58 2.80
CA ALA A 77 -14.53 21.25 1.55
C ALA A 77 -14.33 22.76 1.75
N ILE A 78 -13.34 23.33 1.08
CA ILE A 78 -12.95 24.75 1.20
C ILE A 78 -14.13 25.69 0.98
N GLY A 79 -14.98 25.43 -0.02
CA GLY A 79 -16.15 26.28 -0.33
C GLY A 79 -17.14 26.43 0.83
N HIS A 80 -17.27 25.41 1.67
CA HIS A 80 -18.15 25.46 2.86
C HIS A 80 -17.44 26.00 4.11
N THR A 81 -16.12 25.95 4.14
CA THR A 81 -15.32 26.37 5.30
C THR A 81 -15.03 27.86 5.25
N PHE A 82 -14.76 28.41 4.07
CA PHE A 82 -14.38 29.81 3.88
C PHE A 82 -15.41 30.82 4.45
N PRO A 83 -16.72 30.74 4.17
CA PRO A 83 -17.71 31.66 4.76
C PRO A 83 -17.75 31.56 6.30
N ARG A 84 -17.57 30.36 6.86
CA ARG A 84 -17.55 30.14 8.30
C ARG A 84 -16.32 30.74 8.97
N LEU A 85 -15.16 30.72 8.30
CA LEU A 85 -13.94 31.38 8.78
C LEU A 85 -14.15 32.90 8.87
N ILE A 86 -14.73 33.52 7.84
CA ILE A 86 -14.99 34.95 7.82
C ILE A 86 -16.01 35.32 8.91
N LEU A 87 -17.10 34.56 9.03
CA LEU A 87 -18.13 34.83 10.05
C LEU A 87 -17.54 34.65 11.46
N GLY A 88 -16.77 33.60 11.69
CA GLY A 88 -16.08 33.37 12.96
C GLY A 88 -15.08 34.48 13.30
N ALA A 89 -14.32 34.95 12.31
CA ALA A 89 -13.42 36.09 12.46
C ALA A 89 -14.16 37.40 12.77
N ALA A 90 -15.32 37.63 12.12
CA ALA A 90 -16.14 38.81 12.40
C ALA A 90 -16.70 38.79 13.83
N LEU A 91 -17.24 37.64 14.28
CA LEU A 91 -17.81 37.52 15.62
C LEU A 91 -16.70 37.64 16.71
N LEU A 92 -15.57 36.99 16.52
CA LEU A 92 -14.44 37.11 17.44
C LEU A 92 -13.76 38.47 17.36
N GLY A 93 -13.74 39.10 16.19
CA GLY A 93 -13.24 40.46 16.00
C GLY A 93 -14.11 41.50 16.73
N ALA A 94 -15.42 41.36 16.65
CA ALA A 94 -16.33 42.20 17.44
C ALA A 94 -16.14 41.98 18.96
N LEU A 95 -16.01 40.72 19.39
CA LEU A 95 -15.72 40.40 20.79
C LEU A 95 -14.39 41.03 21.26
N ALA A 96 -13.36 40.96 20.43
CA ALA A 96 -12.06 41.56 20.71
C ALA A 96 -12.18 43.09 20.88
N PHE A 97 -12.88 43.73 19.96
CA PHE A 97 -13.17 45.17 20.04
C PHE A 97 -13.90 45.58 21.34
N PHE A 98 -14.95 44.84 21.72
CA PHE A 98 -15.67 45.16 22.98
C PHE A 98 -14.79 44.92 24.19
N SER A 99 -13.98 43.84 24.23
CA SER A 99 -13.03 43.56 25.31
C SER A 99 -11.96 44.62 25.42
N GLU A 100 -11.39 45.09 24.30
CA GLU A 100 -10.43 46.15 24.21
C GLU A 100 -11.05 47.48 24.72
N SER A 101 -12.25 47.82 24.32
CA SER A 101 -12.95 49.05 24.74
C SER A 101 -13.22 49.10 26.25
N ILE A 102 -13.55 47.95 26.87
CA ILE A 102 -13.70 47.82 28.33
C ILE A 102 -12.36 48.02 29.02
N LEU A 103 -11.29 47.40 28.49
CA LEU A 103 -9.94 47.50 29.07
C LEU A 103 -9.37 48.93 28.94
N ASP A 104 -9.59 49.61 27.82
CA ASP A 104 -9.22 51.01 27.61
C ASP A 104 -9.86 51.92 28.66
N LEU A 105 -11.16 51.68 28.98
CA LEU A 105 -11.87 52.45 30.02
C LEU A 105 -11.23 52.31 31.42
N VAL A 106 -10.66 51.13 31.70
CA VAL A 106 -10.05 50.83 33.01
C VAL A 106 -8.59 51.26 33.06
N LEU A 107 -7.84 51.12 31.97
CA LEU A 107 -6.37 51.30 31.93
C LEU A 107 -5.93 52.71 31.58
N ILE A 108 -6.81 53.53 30.93
CA ILE A 108 -6.49 54.90 30.53
C ILE A 108 -7.33 55.86 31.35
N PRO A 109 -6.75 56.48 32.42
CA PRO A 109 -7.44 57.51 33.18
C PRO A 109 -7.77 58.70 32.28
N GLY A 110 -9.07 59.08 32.20
CA GLY A 110 -9.54 60.21 31.37
C GLY A 110 -10.05 59.82 29.98
N SER A 111 -10.04 58.52 29.62
CA SER A 111 -10.58 58.03 28.32
C SER A 111 -12.06 58.36 28.11
N ARG A 112 -12.81 58.79 29.17
CA ARG A 112 -14.20 59.21 29.07
C ARG A 112 -14.40 60.45 28.18
N SER A 113 -13.33 61.24 27.92
CA SER A 113 -13.37 62.40 27.01
C SER A 113 -13.14 62.05 25.53
N TYR A 114 -12.76 60.83 25.26
CA TYR A 114 -12.62 60.36 23.90
C TYR A 114 -14.02 60.00 23.33
N GLN A 115 -14.68 60.98 22.77
CA GLN A 115 -15.94 60.76 21.99
C GLN A 115 -15.55 60.06 20.68
N TRP A 116 -15.47 58.73 20.71
CA TRP A 116 -15.26 57.97 19.50
C TRP A 116 -16.43 58.18 18.53
N ALA A 117 -16.13 58.68 17.35
CA ALA A 117 -17.17 58.71 16.29
C ALA A 117 -17.56 57.26 15.94
N PRO A 118 -18.84 57.03 15.58
CA PRO A 118 -19.29 55.69 15.19
C PRO A 118 -18.45 55.04 14.10
N LEU A 119 -17.83 55.83 13.23
CA LEU A 119 -16.91 55.38 12.18
C LEU A 119 -15.62 54.80 12.75
N ASP A 120 -15.09 55.30 13.88
CA ASP A 120 -13.89 54.77 14.51
C ASP A 120 -14.14 53.39 15.11
N HIS A 121 -15.30 53.19 15.73
CA HIS A 121 -15.70 51.87 16.23
C HIS A 121 -15.80 50.84 15.10
N LEU A 122 -16.43 51.23 13.98
CA LEU A 122 -16.51 50.37 12.80
C LEU A 122 -15.14 50.02 12.23
N GLY A 123 -14.25 51.01 12.12
CA GLY A 123 -12.87 50.84 11.67
C GLY A 123 -12.09 49.79 12.52
N ARG A 124 -12.22 49.89 13.85
CA ARG A 124 -11.55 48.92 14.79
C ARG A 124 -12.16 47.53 14.67
N ILE A 125 -13.45 47.35 14.55
CA ILE A 125 -14.08 46.03 14.32
C ILE A 125 -13.58 45.43 13.00
N ILE A 126 -13.55 46.24 11.92
CA ILE A 126 -13.05 45.81 10.62
C ILE A 126 -11.59 45.37 10.74
N ASN A 127 -10.74 46.14 11.42
CA ASN A 127 -9.32 45.80 11.62
C ASN A 127 -9.15 44.47 12.34
N TRP A 128 -9.84 44.25 13.47
CA TRP A 128 -9.80 42.95 14.17
C TRP A 128 -10.29 41.80 13.30
N THR A 129 -11.38 42.03 12.53
CA THR A 129 -11.93 41.03 11.59
C THR A 129 -10.95 40.68 10.49
N LEU A 130 -10.26 41.64 9.89
CA LEU A 130 -9.25 41.45 8.86
C LEU A 130 -8.05 40.65 9.40
N LEU A 131 -7.52 41.07 10.56
CA LEU A 131 -6.39 40.39 11.18
C LEU A 131 -6.70 38.93 11.50
N LEU A 132 -7.85 38.65 12.09
CA LEU A 132 -8.30 37.31 12.40
C LEU A 132 -8.60 36.50 11.13
N SER A 133 -9.10 37.13 10.08
CA SER A 133 -9.32 36.48 8.79
C SER A 133 -7.99 36.07 8.15
N ILE A 134 -6.99 36.97 8.09
CA ILE A 134 -5.67 36.70 7.57
C ILE A 134 -5.00 35.57 8.38
N TRP A 135 -5.04 35.66 9.71
CA TRP A 135 -4.50 34.62 10.58
C TRP A 135 -5.19 33.25 10.35
N SER A 136 -6.53 33.24 10.30
CA SER A 136 -7.33 32.04 10.09
C SER A 136 -7.03 31.38 8.73
N PHE A 137 -6.91 32.21 7.69
CA PHE A 137 -6.56 31.75 6.36
C PHE A 137 -5.14 31.16 6.33
N ALA A 138 -4.15 31.83 6.92
CA ALA A 138 -2.77 31.34 7.01
C ALA A 138 -2.71 30.01 7.79
N TYR A 139 -3.42 29.93 8.92
CA TYR A 139 -3.51 28.71 9.73
C TYR A 139 -4.16 27.56 8.94
N PHE A 140 -5.26 27.84 8.23
CA PHE A 140 -5.97 26.86 7.41
C PHE A 140 -5.08 26.39 6.24
N ALA A 141 -4.49 27.32 5.50
CA ALA A 141 -3.60 27.01 4.37
C ALA A 141 -2.39 26.15 4.79
N TYR A 142 -1.75 26.51 5.92
CA TYR A 142 -0.65 25.72 6.48
C TYR A 142 -1.08 24.28 6.79
N ASN A 143 -2.20 24.09 7.50
CA ASN A 143 -2.69 22.77 7.86
C ASN A 143 -3.15 21.96 6.62
N TYR A 144 -3.81 22.62 5.67
CA TYR A 144 -4.21 22.02 4.40
C TYR A 144 -3.00 21.51 3.62
N PHE A 145 -1.97 22.35 3.46
CA PHE A 145 -0.74 22.00 2.76
C PHE A 145 0.01 20.83 3.42
N ILE A 146 0.12 20.84 4.75
CA ILE A 146 0.78 19.76 5.49
C ILE A 146 0.02 18.43 5.38
N ARG A 147 -1.32 18.48 5.45
CA ARG A 147 -2.17 17.29 5.29
C ARG A 147 -2.04 16.72 3.89
N HIS A 148 -2.20 17.56 2.87
CA HIS A 148 -2.10 17.14 1.47
C HIS A 148 -0.74 16.50 1.16
N ARG A 149 0.33 17.10 1.65
CA ARG A 149 1.67 16.54 1.48
C ARG A 149 1.89 15.21 2.20
N ARG A 150 1.26 15.04 3.36
CA ARG A 150 1.29 13.74 4.07
C ARG A 150 0.55 12.64 3.32
N GLU A 151 -0.59 12.96 2.73
CA GLU A 151 -1.38 12.04 1.89
C GLU A 151 -0.60 11.66 0.62
N GLU A 152 0.02 12.62 -0.05
CA GLU A 152 0.87 12.37 -1.21
C GLU A 152 2.02 11.42 -0.89
N ILE A 153 2.77 11.69 0.19
CA ILE A 153 3.87 10.82 0.65
C ILE A 153 3.34 9.42 1.01
N ARG A 154 2.16 9.33 1.64
CA ARG A 154 1.54 8.04 1.97
C ARG A 154 1.19 7.25 0.70
N ASN A 155 0.59 7.90 -0.29
CA ASN A 155 0.24 7.27 -1.55
C ASN A 155 1.47 6.77 -2.31
N LEU A 156 2.54 7.56 -2.39
CA LEU A 156 3.82 7.16 -2.99
C LEU A 156 4.43 5.95 -2.27
N ARG A 157 4.38 5.90 -0.94
CA ARG A 157 4.87 4.73 -0.16
C ARG A 157 4.05 3.47 -0.44
N LEU A 158 2.71 3.60 -0.52
CA LEU A 158 1.84 2.48 -0.85
C LEU A 158 2.09 1.97 -2.26
N GLU A 159 2.29 2.86 -3.22
CA GLU A 159 2.62 2.51 -4.60
C GLU A 159 3.98 1.80 -4.70
N THR A 160 5.01 2.32 -4.00
CA THR A 160 6.33 1.69 -3.95
C THR A 160 6.25 0.29 -3.33
N ALA A 161 5.58 0.14 -2.18
CA ALA A 161 5.40 -1.15 -1.52
C ALA A 161 4.63 -2.15 -2.41
N ASN A 162 3.63 -1.67 -3.16
CA ASN A 162 2.89 -2.51 -4.11
C ASN A 162 3.80 -2.99 -5.27
N ARG A 163 4.63 -2.10 -5.83
CA ARG A 163 5.62 -2.46 -6.86
C ARG A 163 6.65 -3.46 -6.34
N GLU A 164 7.17 -3.26 -5.13
CA GLU A 164 8.11 -4.20 -4.49
C GLU A 164 7.48 -5.58 -4.27
N ASN A 165 6.23 -5.62 -3.81
CA ASN A 165 5.47 -6.87 -3.66
C ASN A 165 5.26 -7.58 -5.01
N GLN A 166 4.94 -6.84 -6.07
CA GLN A 166 4.80 -7.39 -7.42
C GLN A 166 6.13 -7.96 -7.92
N LEU A 167 7.25 -7.25 -7.74
CA LEU A 167 8.58 -7.73 -8.09
C LEU A 167 8.99 -8.95 -7.26
N GLY A 168 8.69 -8.97 -5.96
CA GLY A 168 8.90 -10.11 -5.08
C GLY A 168 8.13 -11.34 -5.53
N THR A 169 6.86 -11.18 -5.90
CA THR A 169 6.02 -12.26 -6.44
C THR A 169 6.58 -12.79 -7.76
N LEU A 170 6.99 -11.91 -8.68
CA LEU A 170 7.60 -12.30 -9.94
C LEU A 170 8.91 -13.08 -9.74
N ARG A 171 9.79 -12.61 -8.83
CA ARG A 171 11.03 -13.33 -8.49
C ARG A 171 10.76 -14.69 -7.88
N ALA A 172 9.76 -14.81 -7.01
CA ALA A 172 9.39 -16.08 -6.40
C ALA A 172 8.85 -17.11 -7.43
N GLN A 173 8.20 -16.65 -8.50
CA GLN A 173 7.68 -17.50 -9.57
C GLN A 173 8.77 -18.09 -10.47
N LEU A 174 9.93 -17.44 -10.59
CA LEU A 174 11.02 -17.89 -11.45
C LEU A 174 11.82 -19.07 -10.90
N ASN A 175 11.59 -19.51 -9.65
CA ASN A 175 12.34 -20.58 -8.97
C ASN A 175 13.86 -20.56 -9.30
N PRO A 176 14.66 -19.66 -8.70
CA PRO A 176 16.06 -19.46 -9.09
C PRO A 176 16.90 -20.73 -8.99
N HIS A 177 16.60 -21.57 -8.01
CA HIS A 177 17.32 -22.82 -7.79
C HIS A 177 17.12 -23.81 -8.95
N PHE A 178 15.89 -23.94 -9.46
CA PHE A 178 15.62 -24.75 -10.66
C PHE A 178 16.37 -24.18 -11.87
N MET A 179 16.35 -22.88 -12.09
CA MET A 179 17.04 -22.23 -13.21
C MET A 179 18.54 -22.49 -13.18
N PHE A 180 19.21 -22.33 -12.02
CA PHE A 180 20.63 -22.61 -11.90
C PHE A 180 20.95 -24.08 -12.16
N ASN A 181 20.14 -25.01 -11.68
CA ASN A 181 20.32 -26.43 -11.92
C ASN A 181 20.12 -26.79 -13.39
N ALA A 182 19.06 -26.30 -14.03
CA ALA A 182 18.82 -26.51 -15.44
C ALA A 182 19.95 -25.98 -16.33
N LEU A 183 20.45 -24.76 -16.04
CA LEU A 183 21.60 -24.19 -16.77
C LEU A 183 22.87 -25.02 -16.59
N ASN A 184 23.14 -25.54 -15.39
CA ASN A 184 24.29 -26.42 -15.15
C ASN A 184 24.15 -27.73 -15.89
N SER A 185 22.98 -28.37 -15.90
CA SER A 185 22.73 -29.59 -16.67
C SER A 185 22.87 -29.35 -18.18
N ILE A 186 22.32 -28.23 -18.69
CA ILE A 186 22.47 -27.85 -20.11
C ILE A 186 23.96 -27.65 -20.45
N ARG A 187 24.74 -27.00 -19.57
CA ARG A 187 26.17 -26.80 -19.80
C ARG A 187 26.94 -28.15 -19.92
N ALA A 188 26.62 -29.14 -19.08
CA ALA A 188 27.21 -30.46 -19.17
C ALA A 188 26.88 -31.15 -20.52
N LEU A 189 25.61 -31.00 -20.97
CA LEU A 189 25.17 -31.60 -22.25
C LEU A 189 25.78 -30.95 -23.50
N ILE A 190 26.37 -29.74 -23.42
CA ILE A 190 26.93 -29.08 -24.61
C ILE A 190 27.99 -29.96 -25.28
N ASP A 191 28.82 -30.62 -24.50
CA ASP A 191 29.90 -31.45 -25.01
C ASP A 191 29.46 -32.92 -25.19
N GLU A 192 28.47 -33.43 -24.43
CA GLU A 192 28.00 -34.82 -24.45
C GLU A 192 26.94 -35.08 -25.51
N ASP A 193 25.86 -34.23 -25.54
CA ASP A 193 24.76 -34.29 -26.51
C ASP A 193 24.30 -32.86 -26.90
N PRO A 194 24.95 -32.22 -27.87
CA PRO A 194 24.62 -30.88 -28.30
C PRO A 194 23.17 -30.74 -28.81
N ALA A 195 22.57 -31.81 -29.34
CA ALA A 195 21.19 -31.79 -29.81
C ALA A 195 20.21 -31.73 -28.63
N GLN A 196 20.48 -32.49 -27.56
CA GLN A 196 19.70 -32.40 -26.34
C GLN A 196 19.89 -31.08 -25.62
N ALA A 197 21.11 -30.54 -25.59
CA ALA A 197 21.38 -29.21 -25.01
C ALA A 197 20.52 -28.12 -25.70
N LYS A 198 20.42 -28.12 -27.06
CA LYS A 198 19.56 -27.18 -27.80
C LYS A 198 18.08 -27.35 -27.45
N ARG A 199 17.58 -28.60 -27.37
CA ARG A 199 16.18 -28.85 -26.96
C ARG A 199 15.92 -28.31 -25.54
N SER A 200 16.84 -28.55 -24.62
CA SER A 200 16.75 -28.11 -23.21
C SER A 200 16.73 -26.59 -23.08
N ILE A 201 17.51 -25.86 -23.88
CA ILE A 201 17.45 -24.38 -23.92
C ILE A 201 16.07 -23.91 -24.38
N THR A 202 15.49 -24.57 -25.40
CA THR A 202 14.14 -24.24 -25.88
C THR A 202 13.08 -24.46 -24.80
N GLN A 203 13.15 -25.60 -24.09
CA GLN A 203 12.25 -25.95 -22.98
C GLN A 203 12.38 -24.93 -21.83
N LEU A 204 13.60 -24.60 -21.41
CA LEU A 204 13.83 -23.59 -20.36
C LEU A 204 13.28 -22.22 -20.76
N SER A 205 13.48 -21.82 -22.03
CA SER A 205 12.93 -20.58 -22.57
C SER A 205 11.40 -20.56 -22.55
N ALA A 206 10.73 -21.70 -22.86
CA ALA A 206 9.28 -21.84 -22.81
C ALA A 206 8.75 -21.67 -21.37
N ILE A 207 9.39 -22.34 -20.38
CA ILE A 207 9.04 -22.23 -18.96
C ILE A 207 9.15 -20.77 -18.47
N LEU A 208 10.26 -20.10 -18.80
CA LEU A 208 10.48 -18.70 -18.42
C LEU A 208 9.45 -17.76 -19.03
N ARG A 209 9.18 -17.93 -20.31
CA ARG A 209 8.15 -17.11 -21.01
C ARG A 209 6.78 -17.31 -20.40
N ASN A 210 6.41 -18.55 -20.08
CA ASN A 210 5.14 -18.85 -19.40
C ASN A 210 5.06 -18.18 -18.05
N ALA A 211 6.08 -18.30 -17.20
CA ALA A 211 6.13 -17.67 -15.88
C ALA A 211 5.96 -16.14 -15.95
N MET A 212 6.49 -15.49 -17.00
CA MET A 212 6.36 -14.04 -17.21
C MET A 212 4.99 -13.63 -17.77
N SER A 213 4.37 -14.44 -18.63
CA SER A 213 3.12 -14.09 -19.32
C SER A 213 1.86 -14.36 -18.51
N THR A 214 1.90 -15.33 -17.60
CA THR A 214 0.75 -15.80 -16.82
C THR A 214 0.36 -14.89 -15.65
N VAL A 215 1.21 -13.94 -15.27
CA VAL A 215 0.97 -13.00 -14.13
C VAL A 215 -0.34 -12.23 -14.28
N LYS A 216 -0.81 -11.98 -15.51
CA LYS A 216 -2.02 -11.18 -15.81
C LYS A 216 -3.23 -12.03 -16.16
N ARG A 217 -3.08 -13.33 -16.35
CA ARG A 217 -4.19 -14.23 -16.77
C ARG A 217 -4.88 -14.81 -15.55
N ARG A 218 -6.22 -14.80 -15.56
CA ARG A 218 -7.02 -15.40 -14.48
C ARG A 218 -7.02 -16.93 -14.59
N THR A 219 -7.16 -17.43 -15.78
CA THR A 219 -7.13 -18.86 -16.12
C THR A 219 -6.37 -19.09 -17.42
N VAL A 220 -5.86 -20.30 -17.62
CA VAL A 220 -5.21 -20.79 -18.83
C VAL A 220 -5.81 -22.15 -19.22
N PRO A 221 -5.76 -22.58 -20.49
CA PRO A 221 -6.13 -23.94 -20.87
C PRO A 221 -5.25 -24.97 -20.17
N LEU A 222 -5.82 -26.09 -19.73
CA LEU A 222 -5.07 -27.19 -19.10
C LEU A 222 -3.93 -27.70 -19.98
N GLY A 223 -4.12 -27.73 -21.28
CA GLY A 223 -3.07 -28.16 -22.23
C GLY A 223 -1.81 -27.30 -22.12
N GLU A 224 -1.92 -25.97 -21.92
CA GLU A 224 -0.76 -25.09 -21.68
C GLU A 224 0.00 -25.48 -20.41
N GLU A 225 -0.72 -25.81 -19.32
CA GLU A 225 -0.13 -26.27 -18.06
C GLU A 225 0.58 -27.62 -18.22
N LEU A 226 -0.05 -28.58 -18.94
CA LEU A 226 0.54 -29.88 -19.23
C LEU A 226 1.82 -29.76 -20.06
N ASP A 227 1.84 -28.89 -21.07
CA ASP A 227 3.02 -28.68 -21.91
C ASP A 227 4.19 -28.09 -21.11
N ILE A 228 3.93 -27.16 -20.19
CA ILE A 228 4.93 -26.59 -19.29
C ILE A 228 5.45 -27.64 -18.29
N VAL A 229 4.56 -28.48 -17.75
CA VAL A 229 4.95 -29.56 -16.85
C VAL A 229 5.80 -30.61 -17.58
N ARG A 230 5.46 -30.97 -18.81
CA ARG A 230 6.30 -31.86 -19.64
C ARG A 230 7.68 -31.25 -19.88
N ALA A 231 7.76 -29.97 -20.24
CA ALA A 231 9.02 -29.28 -20.44
C ALA A 231 9.86 -29.22 -19.13
N TYR A 232 9.23 -28.93 -17.99
CA TYR A 232 9.86 -28.93 -16.68
C TYR A 232 10.44 -30.30 -16.31
N LEU A 233 9.64 -31.36 -16.43
CA LEU A 233 10.04 -32.73 -16.11
C LEU A 233 11.14 -33.26 -17.06
N ALA A 234 11.13 -32.86 -18.32
CA ALA A 234 12.19 -33.20 -19.26
C ALA A 234 13.55 -32.59 -18.85
N LEU A 235 13.55 -31.36 -18.28
CA LEU A 235 14.76 -30.75 -17.73
C LEU A 235 15.22 -31.40 -16.41
N GLU A 236 14.29 -31.75 -15.52
CA GLU A 236 14.61 -32.46 -14.28
C GLU A 236 15.08 -33.89 -14.55
N ALA A 237 14.57 -34.56 -15.59
CA ALA A 237 15.02 -35.90 -15.99
C ALA A 237 16.49 -35.93 -16.40
N ILE A 238 17.05 -34.86 -16.95
CA ILE A 238 18.51 -34.77 -17.24
C ILE A 238 19.32 -34.84 -15.95
N ARG A 239 18.80 -34.29 -14.87
CA ARG A 239 19.49 -34.22 -13.56
C ARG A 239 19.32 -35.50 -12.73
N TYR A 240 18.10 -36.04 -12.75
CA TYR A 240 17.77 -37.21 -11.93
C TYR A 240 17.91 -38.53 -12.68
N GLU A 241 18.05 -38.50 -14.02
CA GLU A 241 18.20 -39.65 -14.87
C GLU A 241 17.11 -40.72 -14.60
N GLU A 242 17.50 -41.99 -14.43
CA GLU A 242 16.57 -43.09 -14.11
C GLU A 242 15.91 -43.01 -12.72
N ARG A 243 16.38 -42.09 -11.88
CA ARG A 243 15.82 -41.88 -10.54
C ARG A 243 14.46 -41.15 -10.57
N LEU A 244 14.08 -40.46 -11.66
CA LEU A 244 12.81 -39.81 -11.82
C LEU A 244 11.96 -40.57 -12.85
N ARG A 245 11.00 -41.38 -12.37
CA ARG A 245 10.06 -42.12 -13.21
C ARG A 245 8.74 -41.39 -13.28
N VAL A 246 8.40 -40.91 -14.47
CA VAL A 246 7.21 -40.06 -14.69
C VAL A 246 6.15 -40.81 -15.48
N GLN A 247 4.90 -40.73 -15.02
CA GLN A 247 3.73 -41.26 -15.73
C GLN A 247 2.64 -40.16 -15.80
N PHE A 248 2.00 -40.06 -16.99
CA PHE A 248 0.86 -39.19 -17.19
C PHE A 248 -0.39 -40.09 -17.45
N ASP A 249 -1.43 -39.78 -16.68
CA ASP A 249 -2.74 -40.43 -16.79
C ASP A 249 -3.82 -39.32 -16.94
N VAL A 250 -4.05 -38.90 -18.16
CA VAL A 250 -4.86 -37.72 -18.50
C VAL A 250 -5.99 -38.11 -19.43
N ASP A 251 -7.23 -37.85 -19.03
CA ASP A 251 -8.41 -38.08 -19.83
C ASP A 251 -8.40 -37.21 -21.08
N GLN A 252 -8.86 -37.78 -22.18
CA GLN A 252 -8.97 -37.05 -23.48
C GLN A 252 -10.00 -35.91 -23.39
N GLY A 253 -9.73 -34.83 -24.13
CA GLY A 253 -10.68 -33.73 -24.30
C GLY A 253 -10.71 -32.73 -23.14
N LEU A 254 -9.79 -32.80 -22.19
CA LEU A 254 -9.65 -31.84 -21.08
C LEU A 254 -8.70 -30.67 -21.38
N ASP A 255 -7.98 -30.68 -22.50
CA ASP A 255 -6.95 -29.70 -22.82
C ASP A 255 -7.44 -28.25 -22.83
N ARG A 256 -8.73 -28.02 -23.12
CA ARG A 256 -9.35 -26.68 -23.16
C ARG A 256 -9.97 -26.23 -21.86
N GLU A 257 -10.05 -27.11 -20.85
CA GLU A 257 -10.64 -26.72 -19.57
C GLU A 257 -9.80 -25.63 -18.89
N PRO A 258 -10.44 -24.56 -18.40
CA PRO A 258 -9.73 -23.45 -17.79
C PRO A 258 -9.23 -23.82 -16.39
N VAL A 259 -7.93 -23.66 -16.17
CA VAL A 259 -7.29 -23.88 -14.87
C VAL A 259 -6.54 -22.63 -14.42
N PRO A 260 -6.31 -22.42 -13.11
CA PRO A 260 -5.44 -21.35 -12.64
C PRO A 260 -4.02 -21.52 -13.18
N PRO A 261 -3.39 -20.46 -13.67
CA PRO A 261 -2.02 -20.56 -14.19
C PRO A 261 -1.03 -21.03 -13.12
N MET A 262 -0.04 -21.82 -13.53
CA MET A 262 1.00 -22.44 -12.66
C MET A 262 0.41 -23.38 -11.58
N LEU A 263 -0.82 -23.87 -11.75
CA LEU A 263 -1.43 -24.78 -10.78
C LEU A 263 -0.69 -26.14 -10.81
N LEU A 264 -0.76 -26.80 -11.97
CA LEU A 264 -0.17 -28.13 -12.13
C LEU A 264 1.37 -28.08 -11.97
N GLN A 265 2.00 -27.05 -12.52
CA GLN A 265 3.41 -26.81 -12.36
C GLN A 265 3.80 -26.76 -10.87
N THR A 266 3.07 -25.99 -10.04
CA THR A 266 3.38 -25.87 -8.59
C THR A 266 3.25 -27.21 -7.87
N LEU A 267 2.24 -28.02 -8.21
CA LEU A 267 2.06 -29.34 -7.60
C LEU A 267 3.22 -30.28 -7.98
N VAL A 268 3.63 -30.30 -9.24
CA VAL A 268 4.71 -31.13 -9.75
C VAL A 268 6.07 -30.70 -9.20
N GLU A 269 6.35 -29.38 -9.13
CA GLU A 269 7.56 -28.86 -8.49
C GLU A 269 7.67 -29.29 -7.01
N ASN A 270 6.55 -29.26 -6.28
CA ASN A 270 6.51 -29.73 -4.90
C ASN A 270 6.74 -31.23 -4.79
N ALA A 271 6.15 -32.01 -5.66
CA ALA A 271 6.30 -33.46 -5.71
C ALA A 271 7.74 -33.90 -6.03
N VAL A 272 8.40 -33.23 -6.98
CA VAL A 272 9.82 -33.47 -7.28
C VAL A 272 10.70 -33.05 -6.09
N ARG A 273 10.52 -31.85 -5.57
CA ARG A 273 11.35 -31.25 -4.53
C ARG A 273 11.24 -31.97 -3.19
N HIS A 274 10.03 -32.30 -2.76
CA HIS A 274 9.76 -32.87 -1.44
C HIS A 274 9.57 -34.40 -1.44
N GLY A 275 9.38 -34.98 -2.61
CA GLY A 275 9.32 -36.42 -2.83
C GLY A 275 10.61 -36.95 -3.42
N VAL A 276 10.68 -37.05 -4.73
CA VAL A 276 11.77 -37.74 -5.47
C VAL A 276 13.15 -37.24 -5.09
N ALA A 277 13.36 -35.94 -4.93
CA ALA A 277 14.67 -35.35 -4.58
C ALA A 277 15.20 -35.79 -3.21
N GLN A 278 14.32 -36.21 -2.30
CA GLN A 278 14.69 -36.64 -0.94
C GLN A 278 15.03 -38.14 -0.86
N LEU A 279 14.70 -38.91 -1.90
CA LEU A 279 14.87 -40.36 -1.90
C LEU A 279 16.20 -40.77 -2.57
N PRO A 280 17.09 -41.53 -1.90
CA PRO A 280 18.38 -41.92 -2.46
C PRO A 280 18.29 -42.68 -3.78
N HIS A 281 17.24 -43.51 -3.93
CA HIS A 281 17.00 -44.34 -5.13
C HIS A 281 16.00 -43.73 -6.10
N GLY A 282 15.63 -42.43 -5.88
CA GLY A 282 14.59 -41.78 -6.69
C GLY A 282 13.19 -42.28 -6.36
N GLY A 283 12.24 -42.02 -7.26
CA GLY A 283 10.86 -42.40 -7.03
C GLY A 283 9.96 -42.17 -8.25
N ASP A 284 8.74 -42.57 -8.09
CA ASP A 284 7.70 -42.46 -9.09
C ASP A 284 6.96 -41.13 -8.92
N LEU A 285 6.57 -40.52 -10.04
CA LEU A 285 5.74 -39.33 -10.12
C LEU A 285 4.63 -39.59 -11.11
N VAL A 286 3.38 -39.57 -10.64
CA VAL A 286 2.20 -39.80 -11.47
C VAL A 286 1.38 -38.52 -11.51
N ILE A 287 1.09 -38.01 -12.70
CA ILE A 287 0.26 -36.86 -12.96
C ILE A 287 -1.06 -37.34 -13.53
N GLY A 288 -2.14 -37.23 -12.76
CA GLY A 288 -3.49 -37.64 -13.18
C GLY A 288 -4.39 -36.42 -13.42
N VAL A 289 -5.19 -36.49 -14.47
CA VAL A 289 -6.28 -35.51 -14.71
C VAL A 289 -7.49 -36.24 -15.22
N HIS A 290 -8.54 -36.26 -14.42
CA HIS A 290 -9.74 -37.05 -14.68
C HIS A 290 -11.00 -36.18 -14.63
N ARG A 291 -11.93 -36.50 -15.52
CA ARG A 291 -13.27 -35.89 -15.59
C ARG A 291 -14.22 -36.59 -14.62
N GLY A 292 -14.64 -35.89 -13.57
CA GLY A 292 -15.77 -36.31 -12.76
C GLY A 292 -17.11 -35.81 -13.32
N LEU A 293 -18.21 -36.04 -12.59
CA LEU A 293 -19.56 -35.62 -12.99
C LEU A 293 -19.73 -34.10 -13.05
N GLU A 294 -19.25 -33.39 -12.03
CA GLU A 294 -19.37 -31.92 -11.91
C GLU A 294 -18.00 -31.24 -11.74
N HIS A 295 -16.94 -32.00 -11.50
CA HIS A 295 -15.60 -31.51 -11.22
C HIS A 295 -14.57 -32.22 -12.08
N MET A 296 -13.49 -31.52 -12.38
CA MET A 296 -12.25 -32.10 -12.88
C MET A 296 -11.31 -32.30 -11.69
N VAL A 297 -10.71 -33.46 -11.59
CA VAL A 297 -9.73 -33.81 -10.55
C VAL A 297 -8.34 -33.81 -11.14
N LEU A 298 -7.49 -32.92 -10.67
CA LEU A 298 -6.05 -32.93 -10.97
C LEU A 298 -5.33 -33.57 -9.78
N SER A 299 -4.54 -34.59 -10.03
CA SER A 299 -3.78 -35.27 -9.01
C SER A 299 -2.28 -35.32 -9.36
N VAL A 300 -1.43 -35.13 -8.37
CA VAL A 300 0.01 -35.36 -8.45
C VAL A 300 0.39 -36.27 -7.30
N SER A 301 0.82 -37.49 -7.66
CA SER A 301 1.23 -38.50 -6.71
C SER A 301 2.73 -38.75 -6.81
N ASN A 302 3.45 -38.72 -5.71
CA ASN A 302 4.88 -38.98 -5.68
C ASN A 302 5.26 -39.96 -4.59
N SER A 303 6.33 -40.75 -4.83
CA SER A 303 6.96 -41.56 -3.79
C SER A 303 7.43 -40.66 -2.65
N GLY A 304 7.23 -41.09 -1.41
CA GLY A 304 7.64 -40.41 -0.20
C GLY A 304 6.59 -40.46 0.90
N HIS A 305 6.77 -39.61 1.92
CA HIS A 305 5.85 -39.55 3.05
C HIS A 305 5.57 -38.09 3.42
N TYR A 306 4.30 -37.73 3.56
CA TYR A 306 3.85 -36.42 4.01
C TYR A 306 3.53 -36.45 5.50
N GLU A 307 4.16 -35.55 6.27
CA GLU A 307 3.88 -35.36 7.70
C GLU A 307 3.08 -34.04 7.87
N PRO A 308 1.80 -34.09 8.26
CA PRO A 308 1.03 -32.89 8.54
C PRO A 308 1.68 -32.02 9.62
N GLY A 309 1.83 -30.73 9.37
CA GLY A 309 2.43 -29.77 10.32
C GLY A 309 3.96 -29.63 10.25
N LYS A 310 4.68 -30.53 9.60
CA LYS A 310 6.11 -30.39 9.34
C LYS A 310 6.30 -29.60 8.04
N VAL A 311 6.53 -28.29 8.17
CA VAL A 311 6.80 -27.44 7.02
C VAL A 311 8.25 -27.62 6.57
N ASN A 312 8.49 -28.60 5.70
CA ASN A 312 9.77 -28.74 5.00
C ASN A 312 9.83 -27.70 3.86
N GLY A 313 10.27 -26.47 4.16
CA GLY A 313 10.33 -25.36 3.21
C GLY A 313 9.40 -24.20 3.58
N THR A 314 9.26 -23.20 2.68
CA THR A 314 8.50 -21.97 2.97
C THR A 314 6.98 -22.16 3.04
N GLY A 315 6.45 -23.32 2.59
CA GLY A 315 5.01 -23.59 2.52
C GLY A 315 4.19 -22.59 1.66
N ILE A 316 4.88 -21.68 0.98
CA ILE A 316 4.28 -20.56 0.25
C ILE A 316 3.54 -21.05 -1.00
N GLY A 317 4.07 -22.03 -1.71
CA GLY A 317 3.51 -22.51 -2.99
C GLY A 317 2.08 -23.01 -2.83
N LEU A 318 1.87 -24.03 -2.01
CA LEU A 318 0.54 -24.63 -1.80
C LEU A 318 -0.45 -23.67 -1.13
N ARG A 319 0.03 -22.83 -0.22
CA ARG A 319 -0.81 -21.78 0.39
C ARG A 319 -1.29 -20.77 -0.64
N ASN A 320 -0.43 -20.35 -1.56
CA ASN A 320 -0.79 -19.44 -2.65
C ASN A 320 -1.72 -20.12 -3.65
N THR A 321 -1.50 -21.39 -3.95
CA THR A 321 -2.41 -22.20 -4.77
C THR A 321 -3.81 -22.27 -4.16
N ARG A 322 -3.92 -22.57 -2.85
CA ARG A 322 -5.21 -22.59 -2.15
C ARG A 322 -5.92 -21.23 -2.22
N LYS A 323 -5.21 -20.13 -1.89
CA LYS A 323 -5.78 -18.78 -1.99
C LYS A 323 -6.26 -18.44 -3.41
N ARG A 324 -5.53 -18.88 -4.44
CA ARG A 324 -5.91 -18.64 -5.84
C ARG A 324 -7.14 -19.43 -6.22
N LEU A 325 -7.25 -20.69 -5.81
CA LEU A 325 -8.45 -21.51 -5.99
C LEU A 325 -9.67 -20.86 -5.32
N ASP A 326 -9.54 -20.42 -4.08
CA ASP A 326 -10.60 -19.71 -3.35
C ASP A 326 -11.04 -18.42 -4.07
N LEU A 327 -10.11 -17.65 -4.62
CA LEU A 327 -10.40 -16.40 -5.34
C LEU A 327 -11.10 -16.63 -6.70
N ILE A 328 -10.81 -17.74 -7.38
CA ILE A 328 -11.33 -18.01 -8.72
C ILE A 328 -12.66 -18.78 -8.65
N TYR A 329 -12.74 -19.80 -7.79
CA TYR A 329 -13.85 -20.77 -7.75
C TYR A 329 -14.62 -20.74 -6.42
N GLY A 330 -14.14 -19.99 -5.42
CA GLY A 330 -14.76 -19.97 -4.08
C GLY A 330 -14.79 -21.36 -3.43
N PRO A 331 -15.88 -21.74 -2.77
CA PRO A 331 -16.04 -23.05 -2.11
C PRO A 331 -16.16 -24.23 -3.08
N GLY A 332 -16.25 -23.96 -4.41
CA GLY A 332 -16.37 -24.98 -5.45
C GLY A 332 -15.07 -25.71 -5.75
N ALA A 333 -13.91 -25.18 -5.34
CA ALA A 333 -12.63 -25.85 -5.53
C ALA A 333 -12.06 -26.33 -4.20
N ARG A 334 -11.35 -27.46 -4.21
CA ARG A 334 -10.70 -28.04 -3.03
C ARG A 334 -9.29 -28.45 -3.34
N LEU A 335 -8.37 -28.31 -2.38
CA LEU A 335 -7.02 -28.84 -2.43
C LEU A 335 -6.79 -29.70 -1.20
N HIS A 336 -6.47 -30.98 -1.43
CA HIS A 336 -6.19 -31.98 -0.41
C HIS A 336 -4.82 -32.61 -0.59
N ILE A 337 -4.18 -33.01 0.50
CA ILE A 337 -2.90 -33.71 0.50
C ILE A 337 -2.98 -34.82 1.54
N GLU A 338 -2.69 -36.04 1.11
CA GLU A 338 -2.70 -37.20 2.00
C GLU A 338 -1.65 -38.24 1.60
N ASN A 339 -1.41 -39.18 2.50
CA ASN A 339 -0.65 -40.38 2.19
C ASN A 339 -1.63 -41.50 1.77
N ARG A 340 -1.47 -42.03 0.56
CA ARG A 340 -2.30 -43.11 0.01
C ARG A 340 -1.41 -44.16 -0.65
N SER A 341 -1.49 -45.42 -0.20
CA SER A 341 -0.76 -46.57 -0.80
C SER A 341 0.75 -46.37 -0.90
N GLY A 342 1.37 -45.72 0.10
CA GLY A 342 2.84 -45.50 0.11
C GLY A 342 3.31 -44.30 -0.73
N MET A 343 2.39 -43.55 -1.29
CA MET A 343 2.65 -42.30 -2.04
C MET A 343 2.02 -41.09 -1.34
N VAL A 344 2.60 -39.95 -1.55
CA VAL A 344 1.99 -38.64 -1.22
C VAL A 344 1.13 -38.23 -2.39
N VAL A 345 -0.15 -38.04 -2.16
CA VAL A 345 -1.12 -37.64 -3.20
C VAL A 345 -1.60 -36.24 -2.90
N THR A 346 -1.40 -35.33 -3.85
CA THR A 346 -1.95 -33.96 -3.84
C THR A 346 -3.05 -33.89 -4.88
N GLU A 347 -4.28 -33.67 -4.44
CA GLU A 347 -5.45 -33.59 -5.30
C GLU A 347 -6.05 -32.18 -5.29
N VAL A 348 -6.45 -31.72 -6.47
CA VAL A 348 -7.19 -30.46 -6.64
C VAL A 348 -8.46 -30.76 -7.44
N GLU A 349 -9.60 -30.47 -6.82
CA GLU A 349 -10.91 -30.55 -7.47
C GLU A 349 -11.29 -29.16 -7.97
N ILE A 350 -11.65 -29.05 -9.26
CA ILE A 350 -12.09 -27.80 -9.89
C ILE A 350 -13.44 -28.04 -10.56
N PRO A 351 -14.45 -27.19 -10.35
CA PRO A 351 -15.73 -27.33 -11.02
C PRO A 351 -15.58 -27.21 -12.54
N LEU A 352 -16.13 -28.14 -13.29
CA LEU A 352 -16.19 -28.08 -14.73
C LEU A 352 -17.06 -26.89 -15.13
N THR A 353 -16.58 -26.10 -16.08
CA THR A 353 -17.38 -25.04 -16.66
C THR A 353 -18.54 -25.70 -17.39
N LYS A 354 -19.80 -25.47 -16.97
CA LYS A 354 -20.95 -25.94 -17.71
C LYS A 354 -20.85 -25.37 -19.13
N SER A 355 -20.53 -26.21 -20.09
CA SER A 355 -20.63 -25.87 -21.49
C SER A 355 -22.10 -25.51 -21.75
N THR A 356 -22.39 -24.22 -21.83
CA THR A 356 -23.64 -23.75 -22.43
C THR A 356 -23.53 -24.07 -23.92
N PHE A 357 -23.83 -25.31 -24.28
CA PHE A 357 -24.25 -25.64 -25.59
C PHE A 357 -25.61 -24.95 -25.79
N THR A 358 -25.58 -23.70 -26.21
CA THR A 358 -26.71 -23.10 -26.92
C THR A 358 -26.68 -23.68 -28.32
N GLY A 359 -27.32 -24.83 -28.46
CA GLY A 359 -27.75 -25.30 -29.75
C GLY A 359 -28.93 -24.45 -30.20
N ALA A 360 -28.80 -23.78 -31.29
CA ALA A 360 -29.86 -23.42 -32.23
C ALA A 360 -29.18 -23.09 -33.56
#